data_d731938f57f401b546071fce2a62ca44
#
_entry.id   d731938f57f401b546071fce2a62ca44
#
_cell.length_a   1.000
_cell.length_b   1.000
_cell.length_c   1.000
_cell.angle_alpha   90.00
_cell.angle_beta   90.00
_cell.angle_gamma   90.00
#
_symmetry.space_group_name_H-M   'P 1'
#
loop_
_entity.id
_entity.type
_entity.pdbx_description
1 polymer ?
#
loop_
_entity_poly.entity_id
_entity_poly.type
_entity_poly.pdbx_seq_one_letter_code
_entity_poly.pdbx_strand_id
1 'polypeptide(L)'
;MRFSWDGWRYYHPDRRLALSLPYIMDRSGLTNEQSMIYSLGDRKVITRGDYWVADSATVIGSVVLEHNASVWFNCVVRGDNDLITIGDGSNVQDSSVLHTDAGVRLTLGKNVTVGHQVMLHGCTVGEGSLIGIKSTILNHARIGKYCLIGAHALITEGKEIPDRSLVVGSPGKVVRQLTDEEVQRLLENALHYVENFQRFRLDLKIQPG
;
A
#
# COMPACT_ATOMS: atom_id res chain seq x y z
N MET A 1 -14.61 -25.48 -5.00
CA MET A 1 -13.16 -25.37 -4.81
C MET A 1 -12.90 -24.77 -3.44
N ARG A 2 -12.30 -25.51 -2.51
CA ARG A 2 -11.85 -24.97 -1.23
C ARG A 2 -10.52 -24.27 -1.50
N PHE A 3 -10.47 -22.94 -1.36
CA PHE A 3 -9.20 -22.23 -1.31
C PHE A 3 -8.58 -22.51 0.06
N SER A 4 -7.48 -23.25 0.09
CA SER A 4 -6.68 -23.48 1.29
C SER A 4 -5.67 -22.35 1.39
N TRP A 5 -5.66 -21.68 2.53
CA TRP A 5 -4.74 -20.57 2.85
C TRP A 5 -3.42 -21.04 3.46
N ASP A 6 -3.09 -22.35 3.36
CA ASP A 6 -1.96 -22.98 4.07
C ASP A 6 -0.57 -22.58 3.55
N GLY A 7 -0.48 -21.71 2.56
CA GLY A 7 0.78 -21.30 1.92
C GLY A 7 1.53 -20.13 2.57
N TRP A 8 0.95 -19.41 3.53
CA TRP A 8 1.56 -18.23 4.15
C TRP A 8 1.85 -18.47 5.63
N ARG A 9 2.89 -19.30 5.91
CA ARG A 9 3.44 -19.39 7.27
C ARG A 9 4.42 -18.24 7.45
N TYR A 10 3.98 -17.19 8.16
CA TYR A 10 4.89 -16.17 8.64
C TYR A 10 5.74 -16.75 9.78
N TYR A 11 7.04 -16.61 9.66
CA TYR A 11 8.00 -16.91 10.72
C TYR A 11 7.80 -15.88 11.84
N HIS A 12 7.40 -16.31 13.03
CA HIS A 12 7.37 -15.48 14.24
C HIS A 12 8.74 -15.54 14.92
N PRO A 13 9.53 -14.47 14.93
CA PRO A 13 10.59 -14.35 15.91
C PRO A 13 10.01 -13.97 17.27
N ASP A 14 10.61 -14.53 18.31
CA ASP A 14 10.26 -14.45 19.72
C ASP A 14 9.92 -13.03 20.21
N ARG A 15 8.77 -12.88 20.86
CA ARG A 15 8.27 -11.63 21.44
C ARG A 15 9.03 -11.31 22.74
N ARG A 16 10.26 -10.83 22.66
CA ARG A 16 10.92 -10.13 23.77
C ARG A 16 11.95 -9.17 23.20
N LEU A 17 11.57 -7.92 23.03
CA LEU A 17 12.39 -6.72 23.17
C LEU A 17 11.65 -5.49 22.63
N ALA A 18 10.65 -5.02 23.38
CA ALA A 18 10.20 -3.64 23.27
C ALA A 18 11.18 -2.79 24.08
N LEU A 19 12.23 -2.29 23.46
CA LEU A 19 13.07 -1.24 24.00
C LEU A 19 12.77 0.06 23.25
N SER A 20 12.15 0.99 23.96
CA SER A 20 12.05 2.39 23.57
C SER A 20 13.45 2.97 23.41
N LEU A 21 13.88 3.20 22.15
CA LEU A 21 15.08 3.96 21.86
C LEU A 21 14.71 5.40 21.57
N PRO A 22 15.42 6.39 22.17
CA PRO A 22 15.21 7.79 21.85
C PRO A 22 15.70 8.08 20.42
N TYR A 23 14.92 8.87 19.71
CA TYR A 23 15.25 9.42 18.39
C TYR A 23 16.51 10.29 18.50
N ILE A 24 17.65 9.76 18.09
CA ILE A 24 18.89 10.51 17.96
C ILE A 24 19.02 10.95 16.50
N MET A 25 18.88 12.25 16.25
CA MET A 25 19.32 12.85 14.99
C MET A 25 20.84 12.73 14.87
N ASP A 26 21.31 11.79 14.04
CA ASP A 26 22.70 11.80 13.60
C ASP A 26 22.87 12.72 12.39
N ARG A 27 23.62 13.82 12.58
CA ARG A 27 24.10 14.71 11.54
C ARG A 27 25.46 14.25 11.03
N SER A 28 25.57 13.04 10.51
CA SER A 28 26.74 12.65 9.74
C SER A 28 26.34 12.54 8.27
N GLY A 29 27.02 13.34 7.44
CA GLY A 29 26.77 13.47 6.00
C GLY A 29 27.00 12.18 5.22
N LEU A 30 26.08 11.25 5.32
CA LEU A 30 25.94 10.15 4.40
C LEU A 30 25.04 10.61 3.26
N THR A 31 25.54 10.49 2.05
CA THR A 31 24.83 10.76 0.80
C THR A 31 23.44 10.16 0.85
N ASN A 32 22.44 11.03 0.91
CA ASN A 32 21.04 10.70 0.78
C ASN A 32 20.87 9.80 -0.45
N GLU A 33 20.61 8.52 -0.26
CA GLU A 33 20.00 7.68 -1.30
C GLU A 33 18.64 8.30 -1.58
N GLN A 34 18.58 8.99 -2.71
CA GLN A 34 17.53 9.94 -3.01
C GLN A 34 16.33 9.13 -3.49
N SER A 35 15.38 8.84 -2.60
CA SER A 35 14.05 8.36 -3.01
C SER A 35 13.56 9.26 -4.14
N MET A 36 13.09 8.66 -5.27
CA MET A 36 12.67 9.44 -6.44
C MET A 36 11.30 10.09 -6.18
N ILE A 37 11.31 11.12 -5.34
CA ILE A 37 10.15 11.96 -5.02
C ILE A 37 10.29 13.27 -5.80
N TYR A 38 9.29 13.56 -6.66
CA TYR A 38 9.32 14.69 -7.56
C TYR A 38 8.15 15.65 -7.35
N SER A 39 8.42 16.93 -7.41
CA SER A 39 7.37 17.93 -7.65
C SER A 39 7.10 18.06 -9.15
N LEU A 40 5.90 18.49 -9.52
CA LEU A 40 5.52 18.79 -10.90
C LEU A 40 4.81 20.15 -10.93
N GLY A 41 5.54 21.21 -11.29
CA GLY A 41 5.07 22.58 -11.13
C GLY A 41 4.75 22.85 -9.65
N ASP A 42 3.54 23.32 -9.37
CA ASP A 42 3.07 23.60 -8.01
C ASP A 42 2.60 22.37 -7.23
N ARG A 43 2.51 21.21 -7.90
CA ARG A 43 2.12 19.96 -7.29
C ARG A 43 3.28 19.35 -6.52
N LYS A 44 3.07 19.03 -5.25
CA LYS A 44 4.12 18.51 -4.35
C LYS A 44 3.65 17.27 -3.60
N VAL A 45 4.59 16.42 -3.30
CA VAL A 45 4.39 15.31 -2.36
C VAL A 45 4.40 15.89 -0.94
N ILE A 46 3.40 15.54 -0.15
CA ILE A 46 3.26 15.91 1.27
C ILE A 46 3.40 14.65 2.10
N THR A 47 4.30 14.68 3.07
CA THR A 47 4.54 13.58 4.00
C THR A 47 4.07 13.97 5.40
N ARG A 48 3.40 13.06 6.11
CA ARG A 48 2.88 13.30 7.46
C ARG A 48 3.35 12.20 8.40
N GLY A 49 4.27 12.54 9.27
CA GLY A 49 4.90 11.58 10.18
C GLY A 49 5.94 10.71 9.50
N ASP A 50 6.12 9.50 9.98
CA ASP A 50 7.08 8.54 9.43
C ASP A 50 6.57 7.92 8.13
N TYR A 51 7.44 7.62 7.19
CA TYR A 51 7.10 6.99 5.91
C TYR A 51 8.35 6.34 5.29
N TRP A 52 8.14 5.50 4.30
CA TRP A 52 9.25 4.93 3.53
C TRP A 52 8.91 4.82 2.05
N VAL A 53 9.86 5.21 1.21
CA VAL A 53 9.79 5.07 -0.25
C VAL A 53 11.08 4.39 -0.69
N ALA A 54 10.96 3.23 -1.36
CA ALA A 54 12.11 2.54 -1.92
C ALA A 54 12.86 3.41 -2.94
N ASP A 55 14.16 3.24 -3.06
CA ASP A 55 15.03 4.01 -3.96
C ASP A 55 14.61 3.92 -5.43
N SER A 56 14.08 2.77 -5.86
CA SER A 56 13.59 2.55 -7.22
C SER A 56 12.10 2.90 -7.43
N ALA A 57 11.39 3.32 -6.37
CA ALA A 57 10.01 3.77 -6.49
C ALA A 57 9.93 5.24 -6.88
N THR A 58 9.00 5.60 -7.76
CA THR A 58 8.80 6.98 -8.24
C THR A 58 7.48 7.55 -7.73
N VAL A 59 7.56 8.66 -6.98
CA VAL A 59 6.38 9.37 -6.45
C VAL A 59 6.37 10.80 -6.97
N ILE A 60 5.30 11.21 -7.69
CA ILE A 60 5.28 12.48 -8.43
C ILE A 60 4.02 13.28 -8.11
N GLY A 61 4.17 14.57 -7.88
CA GLY A 61 3.10 15.57 -7.90
C GLY A 61 2.22 15.56 -6.65
N SER A 62 0.90 15.67 -6.82
CA SER A 62 -0.08 15.77 -5.74
C SER A 62 -0.28 14.43 -5.04
N VAL A 63 0.64 14.05 -4.15
CA VAL A 63 0.59 12.81 -3.36
C VAL A 63 0.71 13.14 -1.88
N VAL A 64 -0.13 12.53 -1.04
CA VAL A 64 0.00 12.54 0.42
C VAL A 64 0.40 11.16 0.90
N LEU A 65 1.51 11.08 1.61
CA LEU A 65 1.95 9.90 2.37
C LEU A 65 1.65 10.17 3.84
N GLU A 66 0.69 9.44 4.40
CA GLU A 66 0.34 9.54 5.81
C GLU A 66 1.35 8.77 6.69
N HIS A 67 1.22 8.86 8.01
CA HIS A 67 2.11 8.19 8.95
C HIS A 67 2.20 6.68 8.68
N ASN A 68 3.40 6.12 8.72
CA ASN A 68 3.69 4.70 8.43
C ASN A 68 3.29 4.22 7.01
N ALA A 69 3.04 5.14 6.07
CA ALA A 69 2.85 4.77 4.69
C ALA A 69 4.16 4.26 4.05
N SER A 70 4.08 3.22 3.22
CA SER A 70 5.26 2.71 2.50
C SER A 70 4.99 2.43 1.02
N VAL A 71 5.97 2.80 0.18
CA VAL A 71 5.95 2.57 -1.29
C VAL A 71 7.17 1.76 -1.66
N TRP A 72 6.93 0.55 -2.15
CA TRP A 72 7.95 -0.47 -2.36
C TRP A 72 8.58 -0.38 -3.77
N PHE A 73 9.49 -1.28 -4.07
CA PHE A 73 10.37 -1.19 -5.23
C PHE A 73 9.63 -1.14 -6.57
N ASN A 74 10.12 -0.31 -7.48
CA ASN A 74 9.59 -0.12 -8.84
C ASN A 74 8.11 0.33 -8.90
N CYS A 75 7.55 0.84 -7.80
CA CYS A 75 6.23 1.44 -7.83
C CYS A 75 6.25 2.80 -8.53
N VAL A 76 5.13 3.14 -9.18
CA VAL A 76 4.88 4.49 -9.72
C VAL A 76 3.60 5.04 -9.08
N VAL A 77 3.74 6.14 -8.33
CA VAL A 77 2.60 6.88 -7.76
C VAL A 77 2.60 8.26 -8.39
N ARG A 78 1.70 8.50 -9.36
CA ARG A 78 1.71 9.70 -10.18
C ARG A 78 0.43 10.53 -10.02
N GLY A 79 0.52 11.58 -9.18
CA GLY A 79 -0.52 12.57 -8.92
C GLY A 79 -0.38 13.82 -9.78
N ASP A 80 -0.28 13.67 -11.08
CA ASP A 80 -0.14 14.77 -12.05
C ASP A 80 -1.48 15.41 -12.42
N ASN A 81 -2.58 14.68 -12.29
CA ASN A 81 -3.93 15.18 -12.60
C ASN A 81 -4.71 15.54 -11.34
N ASP A 82 -4.79 14.66 -10.34
CA ASP A 82 -5.50 14.91 -9.08
C ASP A 82 -4.74 14.29 -7.89
N LEU A 83 -5.31 14.43 -6.69
CA LEU A 83 -4.71 13.99 -5.44
C LEU A 83 -4.74 12.47 -5.29
N ILE A 84 -3.59 11.89 -4.91
CA ILE A 84 -3.45 10.53 -4.41
C ILE A 84 -3.14 10.58 -2.92
N THR A 85 -3.89 9.86 -2.10
CA THR A 85 -3.63 9.72 -0.66
C THR A 85 -3.34 8.27 -0.33
N ILE A 86 -2.18 8.03 0.29
CA ILE A 86 -1.81 6.73 0.88
C ILE A 86 -1.97 6.88 2.39
N GLY A 87 -2.98 6.21 2.94
CA GLY A 87 -3.40 6.33 4.35
C GLY A 87 -2.38 5.76 5.35
N ASP A 88 -2.60 6.09 6.62
CA ASP A 88 -1.77 5.65 7.75
C ASP A 88 -1.61 4.13 7.75
N GLY A 89 -0.39 3.62 7.93
CA GLY A 89 -0.06 2.19 7.98
C GLY A 89 -0.27 1.44 6.66
N SER A 90 -0.57 2.14 5.56
CA SER A 90 -0.82 1.50 4.26
C SER A 90 0.44 1.26 3.47
N ASN A 91 0.45 0.20 2.66
CA ASN A 91 1.60 -0.18 1.85
C ASN A 91 1.22 -0.39 0.38
N VAL A 92 2.11 0.03 -0.52
CA VAL A 92 2.01 -0.17 -1.97
C VAL A 92 3.18 -1.03 -2.40
N GLN A 93 2.90 -2.30 -2.71
CA GLN A 93 3.93 -3.30 -2.96
C GLN A 93 4.47 -3.24 -4.39
N ASP A 94 5.60 -3.89 -4.59
CA ASP A 94 6.49 -3.80 -5.74
C ASP A 94 5.78 -3.80 -7.10
N SER A 95 6.25 -2.92 -7.97
CA SER A 95 5.79 -2.75 -9.36
C SER A 95 4.30 -2.37 -9.51
N SER A 96 3.68 -1.84 -8.47
CA SER A 96 2.31 -1.32 -8.55
C SER A 96 2.28 0.09 -9.11
N VAL A 97 1.17 0.43 -9.79
CA VAL A 97 0.95 1.74 -10.40
C VAL A 97 -0.31 2.36 -9.84
N LEU A 98 -0.20 3.58 -9.29
CA LEU A 98 -1.29 4.40 -8.80
C LEU A 98 -1.37 5.69 -9.63
N HIS A 99 -2.52 5.93 -10.26
CA HIS A 99 -2.72 7.10 -11.09
C HIS A 99 -4.15 7.64 -10.97
N THR A 100 -4.36 8.85 -11.48
CA THR A 100 -5.65 9.56 -11.42
C THR A 100 -5.93 10.30 -12.71
N ASP A 101 -7.21 10.53 -13.01
CA ASP A 101 -7.65 11.51 -13.99
C ASP A 101 -8.03 12.83 -13.30
N ALA A 102 -8.15 13.90 -14.08
CA ALA A 102 -8.60 15.21 -13.56
C ALA A 102 -10.00 15.11 -12.96
N GLY A 103 -10.16 15.58 -11.72
CA GLY A 103 -11.40 15.50 -10.96
C GLY A 103 -11.68 14.13 -10.30
N VAL A 104 -10.78 13.16 -10.43
CA VAL A 104 -10.97 11.79 -9.91
C VAL A 104 -9.83 11.44 -8.96
N ARG A 105 -10.07 11.58 -7.66
CA ARG A 105 -9.06 11.29 -6.63
C ARG A 105 -8.85 9.80 -6.43
N LEU A 106 -7.63 9.42 -6.00
CA LEU A 106 -7.35 8.09 -5.50
C LEU A 106 -7.09 8.15 -3.99
N THR A 107 -7.81 7.33 -3.24
CA THR A 107 -7.66 7.33 -1.77
C THR A 107 -7.52 5.90 -1.24
N LEU A 108 -6.41 5.63 -0.58
CA LEU A 108 -6.26 4.47 0.28
C LEU A 108 -6.55 4.90 1.72
N GLY A 109 -7.45 4.20 2.37
CA GLY A 109 -7.76 4.35 3.79
C GLY A 109 -6.58 3.91 4.67
N LYS A 110 -6.81 3.83 5.97
CA LYS A 110 -5.83 3.34 6.95
C LYS A 110 -5.60 1.83 6.79
N ASN A 111 -4.36 1.37 7.00
CA ASN A 111 -3.99 -0.06 7.00
C ASN A 111 -4.40 -0.82 5.71
N VAL A 112 -4.37 -0.15 4.57
CA VAL A 112 -4.64 -0.79 3.28
C VAL A 112 -3.37 -1.45 2.76
N THR A 113 -3.49 -2.70 2.34
CA THR A 113 -2.43 -3.41 1.62
C THR A 113 -2.72 -3.46 0.13
N VAL A 114 -1.85 -2.87 -0.68
CA VAL A 114 -1.87 -2.99 -2.14
C VAL A 114 -0.79 -3.99 -2.54
N GLY A 115 -1.19 -5.17 -3.00
CA GLY A 115 -0.28 -6.25 -3.40
C GLY A 115 0.58 -5.90 -4.61
N HIS A 116 1.52 -6.78 -4.94
CA HIS A 116 2.47 -6.57 -6.04
C HIS A 116 1.78 -6.44 -7.40
N GLN A 117 2.30 -5.57 -8.26
CA GLN A 117 1.84 -5.37 -9.64
C GLN A 117 0.35 -5.00 -9.76
N VAL A 118 -0.20 -4.34 -8.76
CA VAL A 118 -1.57 -3.85 -8.78
C VAL A 118 -1.65 -2.55 -9.58
N MET A 119 -2.74 -2.38 -10.36
CA MET A 119 -3.09 -1.11 -10.98
C MET A 119 -4.31 -0.50 -10.29
N LEU A 120 -4.13 0.68 -9.70
CA LEU A 120 -5.22 1.49 -9.15
C LEU A 120 -5.35 2.78 -9.95
N HIS A 121 -6.56 3.08 -10.40
CA HIS A 121 -6.83 4.29 -11.16
C HIS A 121 -8.08 4.98 -10.60
N GLY A 122 -7.91 6.18 -10.00
CA GLY A 122 -9.01 7.04 -9.58
C GLY A 122 -10.07 6.38 -8.70
N CYS A 123 -9.67 5.55 -7.74
CA CYS A 123 -10.58 4.75 -6.91
C CYS A 123 -10.43 5.06 -5.42
N THR A 124 -11.37 4.54 -4.62
CA THR A 124 -11.31 4.59 -3.15
C THR A 124 -11.24 3.19 -2.60
N VAL A 125 -10.27 2.95 -1.70
CA VAL A 125 -10.11 1.69 -0.97
C VAL A 125 -10.29 1.94 0.51
N GLY A 126 -11.28 1.30 1.12
CA GLY A 126 -11.61 1.43 2.54
C GLY A 126 -10.56 0.81 3.45
N GLU A 127 -10.55 1.30 4.69
CA GLU A 127 -9.65 0.87 5.77
C GLU A 127 -9.52 -0.64 5.88
N GLY A 128 -8.31 -1.13 6.13
CA GLY A 128 -8.00 -2.54 6.42
C GLY A 128 -8.20 -3.48 5.25
N SER A 129 -8.46 -2.98 4.03
CA SER A 129 -8.67 -3.82 2.85
C SER A 129 -7.35 -4.24 2.21
N LEU A 130 -7.35 -5.43 1.60
CA LEU A 130 -6.23 -5.96 0.84
C LEU A 130 -6.61 -6.12 -0.63
N ILE A 131 -5.83 -5.51 -1.49
CA ILE A 131 -5.92 -5.64 -2.94
C ILE A 131 -4.90 -6.70 -3.39
N GLY A 132 -5.39 -7.82 -3.86
CA GLY A 132 -4.55 -8.96 -4.24
C GLY A 132 -3.66 -8.69 -5.44
N ILE A 133 -2.59 -9.47 -5.56
CA ILE A 133 -1.54 -9.36 -6.58
C ILE A 133 -2.14 -9.28 -7.98
N LYS A 134 -1.63 -8.33 -8.81
CA LYS A 134 -2.04 -8.10 -10.22
C LYS A 134 -3.51 -7.76 -10.41
N SER A 135 -4.21 -7.28 -9.39
CA SER A 135 -5.57 -6.78 -9.55
C SER A 135 -5.58 -5.41 -10.22
N THR A 136 -6.68 -5.10 -10.87
CA THR A 136 -6.93 -3.80 -11.50
C THR A 136 -8.22 -3.20 -10.94
N ILE A 137 -8.16 -1.95 -10.45
CA ILE A 137 -9.33 -1.21 -9.95
C ILE A 137 -9.40 0.12 -10.70
N LEU A 138 -10.54 0.36 -11.37
CA LEU A 138 -10.73 1.49 -12.27
C LEU A 138 -11.44 2.68 -11.61
N ASN A 139 -11.58 3.77 -12.38
CA ASN A 139 -12.13 5.04 -11.93
C ASN A 139 -13.48 4.91 -11.19
N HIS A 140 -13.64 5.72 -10.16
CA HIS A 140 -14.86 5.81 -9.36
C HIS A 140 -15.26 4.53 -8.62
N ALA A 141 -14.47 3.43 -8.74
CA ALA A 141 -14.73 2.23 -7.95
C ALA A 141 -14.51 2.51 -6.45
N ARG A 142 -15.38 1.95 -5.63
CA ARG A 142 -15.36 2.09 -4.17
C ARG A 142 -15.28 0.71 -3.52
N ILE A 143 -14.15 0.42 -2.92
CA ILE A 143 -13.96 -0.79 -2.12
C ILE A 143 -14.27 -0.42 -0.67
N GLY A 144 -15.17 -1.16 -0.05
CA GLY A 144 -15.52 -1.01 1.37
C GLY A 144 -14.34 -1.31 2.31
N LYS A 145 -14.59 -1.27 3.60
CA LYS A 145 -13.60 -1.59 4.63
C LYS A 145 -13.42 -3.10 4.77
N TYR A 146 -12.22 -3.50 5.14
CA TYR A 146 -11.88 -4.89 5.46
C TYR A 146 -12.24 -5.87 4.35
N CYS A 147 -12.11 -5.44 3.10
CA CYS A 147 -12.34 -6.28 1.92
C CYS A 147 -11.07 -7.02 1.52
N LEU A 148 -11.24 -8.21 0.97
CA LEU A 148 -10.21 -8.96 0.27
C LEU A 148 -10.55 -9.04 -1.21
N ILE A 149 -9.79 -8.31 -2.03
CA ILE A 149 -9.85 -8.44 -3.48
C ILE A 149 -8.84 -9.51 -3.88
N GLY A 150 -9.33 -10.61 -4.45
CA GLY A 150 -8.48 -11.72 -4.87
C GLY A 150 -7.51 -11.34 -5.98
N ALA A 151 -6.41 -12.07 -6.09
CA ALA A 151 -5.40 -11.84 -7.12
C ALA A 151 -6.02 -11.88 -8.54
N HIS A 152 -5.50 -11.03 -9.45
CA HIS A 152 -6.00 -10.87 -10.83
C HIS A 152 -7.48 -10.44 -10.95
N ALA A 153 -8.09 -9.93 -9.90
CA ALA A 153 -9.46 -9.42 -10.00
C ALA A 153 -9.50 -8.10 -10.77
N LEU A 154 -10.55 -7.90 -11.58
CA LEU A 154 -10.86 -6.65 -12.25
C LEU A 154 -12.09 -6.02 -11.61
N ILE A 155 -11.91 -4.87 -10.95
CA ILE A 155 -13.01 -4.04 -10.47
C ILE A 155 -13.25 -2.93 -11.48
N THR A 156 -14.38 -3.02 -12.16
CA THR A 156 -14.74 -2.09 -13.22
C THR A 156 -15.10 -0.71 -12.67
N GLU A 157 -15.09 0.27 -13.56
CA GLU A 157 -15.41 1.65 -13.24
C GLU A 157 -16.76 1.80 -12.52
N GLY A 158 -16.79 2.68 -11.49
CA GLY A 158 -17.99 2.97 -10.70
C GLY A 158 -18.51 1.82 -9.83
N LYS A 159 -17.82 0.67 -9.80
CA LYS A 159 -18.28 -0.49 -9.01
C LYS A 159 -18.14 -0.22 -7.51
N GLU A 160 -19.20 -0.52 -6.78
CA GLU A 160 -19.20 -0.49 -5.32
C GLU A 160 -19.10 -1.91 -4.74
N ILE A 161 -18.15 -2.10 -3.82
CA ILE A 161 -17.94 -3.35 -3.09
C ILE A 161 -18.26 -3.09 -1.62
N PRO A 162 -19.24 -3.79 -1.03
CA PRO A 162 -19.60 -3.64 0.39
C PRO A 162 -18.45 -4.03 1.32
N ASP A 163 -18.48 -3.50 2.55
CA ASP A 163 -17.52 -3.85 3.60
C ASP A 163 -17.40 -5.36 3.78
N ARG A 164 -16.23 -5.83 4.19
CA ARG A 164 -15.92 -7.22 4.54
C ARG A 164 -16.15 -8.23 3.41
N SER A 165 -16.11 -7.80 2.16
CA SER A 165 -16.35 -8.67 1.01
C SER A 165 -15.10 -9.40 0.56
N LEU A 166 -15.24 -10.71 0.26
CA LEU A 166 -14.30 -11.44 -0.59
C LEU A 166 -14.75 -11.29 -2.05
N VAL A 167 -13.87 -10.75 -2.89
CA VAL A 167 -14.14 -10.53 -4.32
C VAL A 167 -13.13 -11.30 -5.15
N VAL A 168 -13.58 -12.01 -6.17
CA VAL A 168 -12.70 -12.73 -7.10
C VAL A 168 -13.18 -12.59 -8.55
N GLY A 169 -12.26 -12.74 -9.48
CA GLY A 169 -12.54 -12.87 -10.91
C GLY A 169 -12.40 -11.59 -11.73
N SER A 170 -12.52 -11.73 -13.03
CA SER A 170 -12.48 -10.65 -14.03
C SER A 170 -13.66 -10.82 -15.00
N PRO A 171 -14.73 -10.00 -14.83
CA PRO A 171 -14.94 -8.96 -13.82
C PRO A 171 -15.14 -9.52 -12.41
N GLY A 172 -14.73 -8.75 -11.39
CA GLY A 172 -14.78 -9.13 -9.99
C GLY A 172 -16.21 -9.25 -9.45
N LYS A 173 -16.46 -10.33 -8.71
CA LYS A 173 -17.74 -10.62 -8.06
C LYS A 173 -17.56 -10.88 -6.58
N VAL A 174 -18.43 -10.31 -5.76
CA VAL A 174 -18.50 -10.65 -4.34
C VAL A 174 -18.96 -12.11 -4.22
N VAL A 175 -18.16 -12.94 -3.55
CA VAL A 175 -18.48 -14.37 -3.37
C VAL A 175 -18.96 -14.69 -1.96
N ARG A 176 -18.54 -13.92 -0.95
CA ARG A 176 -19.00 -14.03 0.44
C ARG A 176 -18.49 -12.87 1.29
N GLN A 177 -18.94 -12.83 2.52
CA GLN A 177 -18.35 -11.98 3.58
C GLN A 177 -17.11 -12.66 4.17
N LEU A 178 -16.18 -11.85 4.69
CA LEU A 178 -15.04 -12.32 5.46
C LEU A 178 -15.43 -12.59 6.92
N THR A 179 -14.80 -13.57 7.54
CA THR A 179 -14.90 -13.81 8.99
C THR A 179 -14.06 -12.79 9.77
N ASP A 180 -14.26 -12.74 11.10
CA ASP A 180 -13.46 -11.84 11.95
C ASP A 180 -11.98 -12.23 11.96
N GLU A 181 -11.68 -13.53 11.90
CA GLU A 181 -10.31 -14.05 11.83
C GLU A 181 -9.63 -13.66 10.49
N GLU A 182 -10.38 -13.65 9.39
CA GLU A 182 -9.87 -13.22 8.10
C GLU A 182 -9.58 -11.71 8.10
N VAL A 183 -10.47 -10.90 8.66
CA VAL A 183 -10.25 -9.45 8.83
C VAL A 183 -9.01 -9.20 9.70
N GLN A 184 -8.86 -9.92 10.81
CA GLN A 184 -7.69 -9.78 11.66
C GLN A 184 -6.38 -10.05 10.88
N ARG A 185 -6.35 -11.06 10.03
CA ARG A 185 -5.18 -11.36 9.18
C ARG A 185 -4.86 -10.26 8.18
N LEU A 186 -5.87 -9.55 7.65
CA LEU A 186 -5.63 -8.38 6.78
C LEU A 186 -4.90 -7.28 7.55
N LEU A 187 -5.32 -6.99 8.78
CA LEU A 187 -4.71 -5.98 9.63
C LEU A 187 -3.29 -6.37 10.05
N GLU A 188 -3.06 -7.63 10.39
CA GLU A 188 -1.73 -8.16 10.70
C GLU A 188 -0.78 -8.04 9.50
N ASN A 189 -1.29 -8.26 8.28
CA ASN A 189 -0.50 -8.07 7.06
C ASN A 189 -0.07 -6.61 6.89
N ALA A 190 -0.97 -5.64 7.11
CA ALA A 190 -0.61 -4.23 7.03
C ALA A 190 0.46 -3.85 8.08
N LEU A 191 0.29 -4.30 9.33
CA LEU A 191 1.25 -4.08 10.40
C LEU A 191 2.63 -4.69 10.07
N HIS A 192 2.65 -5.91 9.53
CA HIS A 192 3.89 -6.55 9.07
C HIS A 192 4.68 -5.67 8.08
N TYR A 193 4.00 -4.97 7.16
CA TYR A 193 4.66 -4.05 6.23
C TYR A 193 5.18 -2.78 6.91
N VAL A 194 4.56 -2.31 7.98
CA VAL A 194 5.12 -1.23 8.82
C VAL A 194 6.42 -1.68 9.49
N GLU A 195 6.45 -2.86 10.11
CA GLU A 195 7.65 -3.44 10.70
C GLU A 195 8.73 -3.71 9.63
N ASN A 196 8.32 -4.18 8.45
CA ASN A 196 9.22 -4.53 7.38
C ASN A 196 9.93 -3.31 6.79
N PHE A 197 9.25 -2.19 6.53
CA PHE A 197 9.93 -1.00 6.01
C PHE A 197 10.92 -0.41 7.03
N GLN A 198 10.63 -0.49 8.33
CA GLN A 198 11.57 -0.08 9.37
C GLN A 198 12.85 -0.91 9.33
N ARG A 199 12.72 -2.23 9.16
CA ARG A 199 13.86 -3.14 8.96
C ARG A 199 14.64 -2.78 7.69
N PHE A 200 13.96 -2.55 6.56
CA PHE A 200 14.62 -2.18 5.30
C PHE A 200 15.39 -0.87 5.43
N ARG A 201 14.83 0.12 6.10
CA ARG A 201 15.52 1.40 6.36
C ARG A 201 16.83 1.22 7.14
N LEU A 202 16.88 0.28 8.07
CA LEU A 202 18.06 0.04 8.91
C LEU A 202 19.09 -0.89 8.24
N ASP A 203 18.62 -1.93 7.58
CA ASP A 203 19.45 -3.08 7.21
C ASP A 203 19.74 -3.18 5.71
N LEU A 204 18.94 -2.52 4.85
CA LEU A 204 19.16 -2.57 3.39
C LEU A 204 20.47 -1.84 3.03
N LYS A 205 21.39 -2.54 2.42
CA LYS A 205 22.68 -2.02 1.99
C LYS A 205 23.06 -2.59 0.64
N ILE A 206 23.74 -1.77 -0.16
CA ILE A 206 24.36 -2.26 -1.40
C ILE A 206 25.40 -3.32 -1.01
N GLN A 207 25.28 -4.52 -1.58
CA GLN A 207 26.25 -5.57 -1.37
C GLN A 207 27.51 -5.23 -2.21
N PRO A 208 28.69 -5.12 -1.59
CA PRO A 208 29.92 -4.94 -2.37
C PRO A 208 30.14 -6.17 -3.26
N GLY A 209 30.55 -5.93 -4.53
CA GLY A 209 30.91 -6.98 -5.47
C GLY A 209 32.20 -7.70 -5.12
#